data_ea82bee1a6fbdeccaddda8a1654e179a
#
_entry.id   ea82bee1a6fbdeccaddda8a1654e179a
#
_cell.length_a   1.000
_cell.length_b   1.000
_cell.length_c   1.000
_cell.angle_alpha   90.00
_cell.angle_beta   90.00
_cell.angle_gamma   90.00
#
_symmetry.space_group_name_H-M   'P 1'
#
loop_
_entity.id
_entity.type
_entity.pdbx_description
1 polymer ?
#
loop_
_entity_poly.entity_id
_entity_poly.type
_entity_poly.pdbx_seq_one_letter_code
_entity_poly.pdbx_strand_id
1 'polypeptide(L)'
;MSVFDQVEKNLIERGYTVKIFATGAEAAAYLDKEIDGMTVGIGGSATVRDIGLYELLEKHNQVIWHWKQEPGPARIAAMNTDVYLCSANALAESGEMVNIDGAGNRVAATLFGHKKVYFLIGKNKLVPSFHQAVDRARNVAAPKRAQQMNAKTPCAAKADKCYDCKSPGRICRGMVTLWGPMMVSEAEVILIEEDYGL
;
A
#
# COMPACT_ATOMS: atom_id res chain seq x y z
N MET A 1 0.98 19.92 -15.96
CA MET A 1 2.03 18.96 -15.55
C MET A 1 1.56 18.30 -14.28
N SER A 2 1.47 16.98 -14.28
CA SER A 2 1.16 16.21 -13.08
C SER A 2 2.37 16.20 -12.13
N VAL A 3 2.11 16.16 -10.82
CA VAL A 3 3.16 15.93 -9.82
C VAL A 3 3.87 14.58 -10.03
N PHE A 4 3.27 13.69 -10.82
CA PHE A 4 3.75 12.34 -11.08
C PHE A 4 4.51 12.17 -12.41
N ASP A 5 4.63 13.21 -13.25
CA ASP A 5 5.21 13.09 -14.60
C ASP A 5 6.59 12.40 -14.63
N GLN A 6 7.44 12.64 -13.62
CA GLN A 6 8.76 12.02 -13.56
C GLN A 6 8.72 10.60 -13.00
N VAL A 7 7.98 10.38 -11.90
CA VAL A 7 7.90 9.05 -11.29
C VAL A 7 7.14 8.05 -12.17
N GLU A 8 6.16 8.50 -12.97
CA GLU A 8 5.47 7.67 -13.95
C GLU A 8 6.48 7.04 -14.92
N LYS A 9 7.35 7.85 -15.53
CA LYS A 9 8.39 7.38 -16.45
C LYS A 9 9.30 6.36 -15.78
N ASN A 10 9.78 6.67 -14.58
CA ASN A 10 10.68 5.81 -13.83
C ASN A 10 10.01 4.48 -13.44
N LEU A 11 8.72 4.48 -13.09
CA LEU A 11 7.96 3.26 -12.81
C LEU A 11 7.76 2.41 -14.07
N ILE A 12 7.44 3.02 -15.20
CA ILE A 12 7.31 2.31 -16.49
C ILE A 12 8.64 1.67 -16.90
N GLU A 13 9.75 2.39 -16.77
CA GLU A 13 11.11 1.87 -17.03
C GLU A 13 11.46 0.68 -16.13
N ARG A 14 10.91 0.64 -14.90
CA ARG A 14 11.05 -0.48 -13.97
C ARG A 14 10.10 -1.65 -14.25
N GLY A 15 9.21 -1.53 -15.24
CA GLY A 15 8.31 -2.60 -15.69
C GLY A 15 6.91 -2.57 -15.06
N TYR A 16 6.56 -1.54 -14.31
CA TYR A 16 5.19 -1.37 -13.80
C TYR A 16 4.25 -0.86 -14.89
N THR A 17 3.00 -1.32 -14.86
CA THR A 17 1.89 -0.58 -15.49
C THR A 17 1.52 0.58 -14.58
N VAL A 18 1.30 1.77 -15.16
CA VAL A 18 0.99 2.98 -14.38
C VAL A 18 -0.29 3.63 -14.89
N LYS A 19 -1.13 4.07 -13.97
CA LYS A 19 -2.30 4.92 -14.23
C LYS A 19 -2.29 6.09 -13.27
N ILE A 20 -2.64 7.27 -13.77
CA ILE A 20 -2.76 8.50 -12.99
C ILE A 20 -4.21 8.96 -13.01
N PHE A 21 -4.75 9.30 -11.85
CA PHE A 21 -6.09 9.81 -11.67
C PHE A 21 -6.07 11.11 -10.87
N ALA A 22 -6.91 12.05 -11.25
CA ALA A 22 -7.03 13.31 -10.52
C ALA A 22 -7.62 13.10 -9.12
N THR A 23 -8.56 12.15 -8.99
CA THR A 23 -9.27 11.87 -7.74
C THR A 23 -9.28 10.40 -7.35
N GLY A 24 -9.46 10.11 -6.07
CA GLY A 24 -9.65 8.75 -5.58
C GLY A 24 -10.94 8.11 -6.10
N ALA A 25 -11.97 8.90 -6.37
CA ALA A 25 -13.22 8.41 -6.95
C ALA A 25 -13.02 7.87 -8.38
N GLU A 26 -12.23 8.57 -9.21
CA GLU A 26 -11.87 8.09 -10.56
C GLU A 26 -11.03 6.81 -10.49
N ALA A 27 -10.06 6.76 -9.58
CA ALA A 27 -9.25 5.55 -9.37
C ALA A 27 -10.10 4.37 -8.91
N ALA A 28 -11.06 4.60 -8.00
CA ALA A 28 -11.97 3.57 -7.52
C ALA A 28 -12.89 3.06 -8.65
N ALA A 29 -13.46 3.97 -9.46
CA ALA A 29 -14.31 3.61 -10.60
C ALA A 29 -13.54 2.82 -11.68
N TYR A 30 -12.28 3.14 -11.90
CA TYR A 30 -11.40 2.38 -12.79
C TYR A 30 -11.20 0.95 -12.26
N LEU A 31 -10.83 0.79 -10.99
CA LEU A 31 -10.56 -0.51 -10.40
C LEU A 31 -11.82 -1.36 -10.25
N ASP A 32 -12.98 -0.74 -9.98
CA ASP A 32 -14.28 -1.40 -9.94
C ASP A 32 -14.64 -2.07 -11.28
N LYS A 33 -14.25 -1.42 -12.38
CA LYS A 33 -14.45 -1.95 -13.73
C LYS A 33 -13.43 -3.01 -14.14
N GLU A 34 -12.16 -2.84 -13.72
CA GLU A 34 -11.07 -3.75 -14.10
C GLU A 34 -11.09 -5.06 -13.32
N ILE A 35 -11.61 -5.04 -12.09
CA ILE A 35 -11.64 -6.20 -11.18
C ILE A 35 -13.09 -6.69 -11.08
N ASP A 36 -13.42 -7.69 -11.89
CA ASP A 36 -14.77 -8.27 -11.96
C ASP A 36 -14.75 -9.79 -11.88
N GLY A 37 -15.61 -10.37 -11.04
CA GLY A 37 -15.76 -11.81 -10.87
C GLY A 37 -14.51 -12.52 -10.30
N MET A 38 -13.66 -11.81 -9.55
CA MET A 38 -12.37 -12.30 -9.05
C MET A 38 -12.37 -12.52 -7.53
N THR A 39 -11.37 -13.27 -7.06
CA THR A 39 -10.98 -13.24 -5.65
C THR A 39 -10.01 -12.08 -5.41
N VAL A 40 -10.30 -11.24 -4.40
CA VAL A 40 -9.56 -10.00 -4.13
C VAL A 40 -9.06 -9.99 -2.71
N GLY A 41 -7.73 -9.98 -2.53
CA GLY A 41 -7.11 -9.76 -1.22
C GLY A 41 -6.82 -8.29 -0.98
N ILE A 42 -7.10 -7.79 0.22
CA ILE A 42 -6.74 -6.42 0.60
C ILE A 42 -5.82 -6.41 1.81
N GLY A 43 -4.69 -5.73 1.67
CA GLY A 43 -3.76 -5.47 2.76
C GLY A 43 -4.26 -4.42 3.76
N GLY A 44 -3.52 -4.21 4.84
CA GLY A 44 -3.78 -3.10 5.75
C GLY A 44 -3.49 -1.76 5.07
N SER A 45 -4.48 -1.18 4.41
CA SER A 45 -4.34 0.03 3.60
C SER A 45 -5.42 1.06 3.93
N ALA A 46 -4.99 2.17 4.52
CA ALA A 46 -5.87 3.32 4.73
C ALA A 46 -6.29 3.94 3.38
N THR A 47 -5.41 3.98 2.39
CA THR A 47 -5.73 4.49 1.05
C THR A 47 -6.91 3.72 0.43
N VAL A 48 -6.88 2.39 0.42
CA VAL A 48 -7.98 1.56 -0.11
C VAL A 48 -9.29 1.80 0.64
N ARG A 49 -9.23 1.97 1.96
CA ARG A 49 -10.39 2.32 2.78
C ARG A 49 -10.94 3.70 2.41
N ASP A 50 -10.06 4.68 2.35
CA ASP A 50 -10.47 6.10 2.26
C ASP A 50 -11.08 6.44 0.89
N ILE A 51 -10.77 5.67 -0.17
CA ILE A 51 -11.43 5.80 -1.48
C ILE A 51 -12.69 4.94 -1.63
N GLY A 52 -13.10 4.20 -0.59
CA GLY A 52 -14.33 3.38 -0.61
C GLY A 52 -14.29 2.17 -1.54
N LEU A 53 -13.09 1.69 -1.90
CA LEU A 53 -12.95 0.64 -2.92
C LEU A 53 -13.47 -0.73 -2.45
N TYR A 54 -13.44 -1.04 -1.15
CA TYR A 54 -13.99 -2.28 -0.64
C TYR A 54 -15.47 -2.42 -0.95
N GLU A 55 -16.25 -1.39 -0.63
CA GLU A 55 -17.71 -1.33 -0.78
C GLU A 55 -18.17 -1.38 -2.26
N LEU A 56 -17.30 -1.03 -3.18
CA LEU A 56 -17.53 -1.20 -4.62
C LEU A 56 -17.29 -2.64 -5.03
N LEU A 57 -16.10 -3.15 -4.76
CA LEU A 57 -15.65 -4.47 -5.22
C LEU A 57 -16.44 -5.64 -4.61
N GLU A 58 -16.91 -5.54 -3.36
CA GLU A 58 -17.65 -6.63 -2.70
C GLU A 58 -19.00 -6.95 -3.35
N LYS A 59 -19.50 -6.06 -4.23
CA LYS A 59 -20.79 -6.25 -4.93
C LYS A 59 -20.71 -7.34 -6.01
N HIS A 60 -19.54 -7.56 -6.59
CA HIS A 60 -19.36 -8.44 -7.74
C HIS A 60 -18.07 -9.27 -7.68
N ASN A 61 -17.32 -9.22 -6.55
CA ASN A 61 -16.12 -9.99 -6.30
C ASN A 61 -16.16 -10.69 -4.94
N GLN A 62 -15.34 -11.72 -4.76
CA GLN A 62 -15.08 -12.30 -3.44
C GLN A 62 -13.94 -11.54 -2.77
N VAL A 63 -14.25 -10.52 -1.95
CA VAL A 63 -13.26 -9.67 -1.31
C VAL A 63 -12.88 -10.19 0.08
N ILE A 64 -11.60 -10.34 0.34
CA ILE A 64 -11.04 -10.80 1.61
C ILE A 64 -10.19 -9.68 2.22
N TRP A 65 -10.67 -9.13 3.35
CA TRP A 65 -10.00 -8.04 4.05
C TRP A 65 -10.08 -8.18 5.57
N HIS A 66 -8.94 -8.35 6.21
CA HIS A 66 -8.83 -8.54 7.66
C HIS A 66 -9.26 -7.31 8.51
N TRP A 67 -9.64 -6.19 7.90
CA TRP A 67 -10.28 -5.06 8.58
C TRP A 67 -11.82 -5.16 8.59
N LYS A 68 -12.39 -6.03 7.79
CA LYS A 68 -13.83 -6.25 7.64
C LYS A 68 -14.27 -7.66 8.10
N GLN A 69 -13.31 -8.57 8.28
CA GLN A 69 -13.53 -9.98 8.62
C GLN A 69 -12.64 -10.38 9.80
N GLU A 70 -12.78 -11.60 10.32
CA GLU A 70 -11.92 -12.13 11.38
C GLU A 70 -10.44 -12.07 10.97
N PRO A 71 -9.60 -11.31 11.70
CA PRO A 71 -8.29 -10.92 11.20
C PRO A 71 -7.32 -12.08 10.95
N GLY A 72 -7.35 -13.14 11.75
CA GLY A 72 -6.45 -14.29 11.63
C GLY A 72 -6.67 -15.04 10.31
N PRO A 73 -7.83 -15.68 10.14
CA PRO A 73 -8.20 -16.41 8.93
C PRO A 73 -8.15 -15.52 7.67
N ALA A 74 -8.64 -14.28 7.75
CA ALA A 74 -8.68 -13.37 6.61
C ALA A 74 -7.27 -13.00 6.09
N ARG A 75 -6.27 -12.82 6.97
CA ARG A 75 -4.89 -12.59 6.53
C ARG A 75 -4.32 -13.76 5.74
N ILE A 76 -4.63 -14.99 6.17
CA ILE A 76 -4.17 -16.21 5.49
C ILE A 76 -4.89 -16.36 4.16
N ALA A 77 -6.21 -16.24 4.16
CA ALA A 77 -7.02 -16.37 2.95
C ALA A 77 -6.67 -15.32 1.88
N ALA A 78 -6.39 -14.08 2.28
CA ALA A 78 -5.98 -13.01 1.37
C ALA A 78 -4.61 -13.25 0.70
N MET A 79 -3.82 -14.22 1.15
CA MET A 79 -2.56 -14.60 0.51
C MET A 79 -2.74 -15.47 -0.75
N ASN A 80 -3.94 -15.96 -1.01
CA ASN A 80 -4.23 -16.86 -2.13
C ASN A 80 -5.45 -16.37 -2.92
N THR A 81 -5.37 -15.12 -3.39
CA THR A 81 -6.41 -14.48 -4.22
C THR A 81 -5.86 -14.17 -5.60
N ASP A 82 -6.74 -13.99 -6.60
CA ASP A 82 -6.33 -13.64 -7.97
C ASP A 82 -5.57 -12.32 -8.00
N VAL A 83 -6.12 -11.31 -7.33
CA VAL A 83 -5.52 -9.97 -7.24
C VAL A 83 -5.33 -9.52 -5.81
N TYR A 84 -4.37 -8.65 -5.59
CA TYR A 84 -4.09 -8.06 -4.29
C TYR A 84 -4.03 -6.54 -4.34
N LEU A 85 -4.70 -5.88 -3.41
CA LEU A 85 -4.76 -4.43 -3.31
C LEU A 85 -4.02 -3.95 -2.07
N CYS A 86 -3.13 -3.01 -2.24
CA CYS A 86 -2.42 -2.38 -1.14
C CYS A 86 -1.98 -0.95 -1.49
N SER A 87 -1.13 -0.38 -0.66
CA SER A 87 -0.47 0.90 -0.89
C SER A 87 0.98 0.81 -0.45
N ALA A 88 1.78 1.83 -0.75
CA ALA A 88 3.12 1.99 -0.20
C ALA A 88 3.12 2.93 1.03
N ASN A 89 4.15 2.81 1.89
CA ASN A 89 4.42 3.81 2.92
C ASN A 89 5.15 5.03 2.33
N ALA A 90 5.93 4.83 1.29
CA ALA A 90 6.55 5.89 0.50
C ALA A 90 6.86 5.39 -0.91
N LEU A 91 6.86 6.32 -1.86
CA LEU A 91 7.29 6.15 -3.25
C LEU A 91 8.38 7.17 -3.53
N ALA A 92 9.57 6.72 -3.92
CA ALA A 92 10.62 7.60 -4.41
C ALA A 92 10.34 8.04 -5.84
N GLU A 93 10.73 9.25 -6.22
CA GLU A 93 10.61 9.72 -7.60
C GLU A 93 11.37 8.80 -8.58
N SER A 94 12.46 8.19 -8.13
CA SER A 94 13.20 7.15 -8.86
C SER A 94 12.47 5.80 -9.00
N GLY A 95 11.28 5.64 -8.40
CA GLY A 95 10.37 4.50 -8.59
C GLY A 95 10.45 3.40 -7.53
N GLU A 96 11.32 3.49 -6.52
CA GLU A 96 11.35 2.54 -5.42
C GLU A 96 10.15 2.74 -4.48
N MET A 97 9.45 1.66 -4.17
CA MET A 97 8.39 1.64 -3.17
C MET A 97 8.88 1.05 -1.86
N VAL A 98 8.76 1.80 -0.76
CA VAL A 98 9.17 1.37 0.58
C VAL A 98 7.95 1.05 1.43
N ASN A 99 7.97 -0.12 2.05
CA ASN A 99 6.93 -0.62 2.94
C ASN A 99 7.50 -1.13 4.26
N ILE A 100 6.92 -0.67 5.37
CA ILE A 100 7.18 -1.21 6.71
C ILE A 100 5.96 -1.99 7.17
N ASP A 101 6.16 -3.18 7.73
CA ASP A 101 5.09 -4.05 8.16
C ASP A 101 5.35 -4.65 9.55
N GLY A 102 4.27 -5.04 10.21
CA GLY A 102 4.31 -5.67 11.53
C GLY A 102 3.95 -7.15 11.50
N ALA A 103 2.85 -7.50 10.84
CA ALA A 103 2.42 -8.89 10.69
C ALA A 103 3.12 -9.58 9.52
N GLY A 104 3.58 -8.81 8.54
CA GLY A 104 4.25 -9.31 7.34
C GLY A 104 3.31 -9.70 6.20
N ASN A 105 2.02 -9.86 6.47
CA ASN A 105 1.05 -10.33 5.46
C ASN A 105 0.94 -9.39 4.26
N ARG A 106 0.94 -8.07 4.47
CA ARG A 106 0.84 -7.11 3.37
C ARG A 106 2.07 -7.17 2.46
N VAL A 107 3.27 -7.11 3.03
CA VAL A 107 4.50 -7.16 2.24
C VAL A 107 4.72 -8.52 1.59
N ALA A 108 4.42 -9.63 2.26
CA ALA A 108 4.52 -10.97 1.68
C ALA A 108 3.62 -11.13 0.45
N ALA A 109 2.38 -10.62 0.51
CA ALA A 109 1.44 -10.65 -0.61
C ALA A 109 1.89 -9.80 -1.82
N THR A 110 2.71 -8.77 -1.60
CA THR A 110 3.28 -8.00 -2.73
C THR A 110 4.46 -8.70 -3.41
N LEU A 111 5.01 -9.75 -2.79
CA LEU A 111 6.18 -10.47 -3.30
C LEU A 111 5.82 -11.77 -4.01
N PHE A 112 4.72 -12.42 -3.64
CA PHE A 112 4.39 -13.73 -4.20
C PHE A 112 2.92 -14.10 -3.95
N GLY A 113 2.36 -14.93 -4.86
CA GLY A 113 1.09 -15.61 -4.67
C GLY A 113 -0.08 -15.07 -5.50
N HIS A 114 0.01 -13.86 -6.03
CA HIS A 114 -1.08 -13.24 -6.79
C HIS A 114 -0.73 -13.12 -8.27
N LYS A 115 -1.74 -13.19 -9.14
CA LYS A 115 -1.59 -12.93 -10.58
C LYS A 115 -1.25 -11.45 -10.82
N LYS A 116 -1.91 -10.56 -10.07
CA LYS A 116 -1.70 -9.11 -10.19
C LYS A 116 -1.78 -8.41 -8.83
N VAL A 117 -0.88 -7.44 -8.62
CA VAL A 117 -0.87 -6.57 -7.44
C VAL A 117 -1.14 -5.13 -7.87
N TYR A 118 -2.07 -4.47 -7.21
CA TYR A 118 -2.35 -3.05 -7.38
C TYR A 118 -1.81 -2.24 -6.21
N PHE A 119 -0.99 -1.23 -6.51
CA PHE A 119 -0.46 -0.28 -5.53
C PHE A 119 -1.17 1.06 -5.68
N LEU A 120 -2.04 1.43 -4.75
CA LEU A 120 -2.77 2.69 -4.75
C LEU A 120 -1.99 3.73 -3.93
N ILE A 121 -1.53 4.79 -4.56
CA ILE A 121 -0.59 5.74 -3.96
C ILE A 121 -1.07 7.18 -4.15
N GLY A 122 -1.45 7.85 -3.05
CA GLY A 122 -1.73 9.27 -3.04
C GLY A 122 -0.45 10.12 -3.11
N LYS A 123 -0.56 11.33 -3.64
CA LYS A 123 0.58 12.25 -3.86
C LYS A 123 1.38 12.55 -2.59
N ASN A 124 0.75 12.50 -1.43
CA ASN A 124 1.40 12.69 -0.13
C ASN A 124 2.48 11.64 0.20
N LYS A 125 2.60 10.58 -0.61
CA LYS A 125 3.60 9.51 -0.40
C LYS A 125 4.79 9.62 -1.34
N LEU A 126 4.72 10.48 -2.35
CA LEU A 126 5.83 10.75 -3.25
C LEU A 126 6.90 11.59 -2.54
N VAL A 127 8.14 11.19 -2.70
CA VAL A 127 9.32 11.90 -2.18
C VAL A 127 10.45 11.89 -3.21
N PRO A 128 11.35 12.89 -3.18
CA PRO A 128 12.37 13.07 -4.23
C PRO A 128 13.38 11.91 -4.39
N SER A 129 13.66 11.14 -3.32
CA SER A 129 14.70 10.11 -3.39
C SER A 129 14.38 8.86 -2.57
N PHE A 130 15.03 7.75 -2.90
CA PHE A 130 14.95 6.50 -2.13
C PHE A 130 15.31 6.70 -0.65
N HIS A 131 16.33 7.50 -0.35
CA HIS A 131 16.71 7.77 1.04
C HIS A 131 15.57 8.46 1.81
N GLN A 132 14.93 9.44 1.17
CA GLN A 132 13.75 10.11 1.74
C GLN A 132 12.52 9.19 1.82
N ALA A 133 12.39 8.20 0.92
CA ALA A 133 11.33 7.20 1.02
C ALA A 133 11.51 6.30 2.25
N VAL A 134 12.73 5.87 2.53
CA VAL A 134 13.05 5.14 3.76
C VAL A 134 12.79 6.01 5.00
N ASP A 135 13.19 7.28 4.96
CA ASP A 135 12.96 8.23 6.05
C ASP A 135 11.46 8.46 6.30
N ARG A 136 10.69 8.73 5.24
CA ARG A 136 9.24 8.90 5.33
C ARG A 136 8.54 7.68 5.89
N ALA A 137 8.90 6.48 5.41
CA ALA A 137 8.33 5.24 5.90
C ALA A 137 8.58 5.04 7.41
N ARG A 138 9.81 5.36 7.87
CA ARG A 138 10.20 5.22 9.27
C ARG A 138 9.70 6.33 10.18
N ASN A 139 9.77 7.58 9.73
CA ASN A 139 9.55 8.74 10.58
C ASN A 139 8.16 9.38 10.43
N VAL A 140 7.42 9.05 9.38
CA VAL A 140 6.06 9.55 9.14
C VAL A 140 5.02 8.44 9.19
N ALA A 141 5.10 7.48 8.27
CA ALA A 141 4.04 6.47 8.11
C ALA A 141 3.96 5.51 9.31
N ALA A 142 5.08 4.97 9.77
CA ALA A 142 5.10 4.01 10.87
C ALA A 142 4.66 4.64 12.22
N PRO A 143 5.12 5.84 12.63
CA PRO A 143 4.64 6.50 13.84
C PRO A 143 3.15 6.83 13.81
N LYS A 144 2.65 7.38 12.71
CA LYS A 144 1.23 7.68 12.54
C LYS A 144 0.38 6.41 12.60
N ARG A 145 0.85 5.33 11.97
CA ARG A 145 0.14 4.03 12.06
C ARG A 145 0.16 3.46 13.46
N ALA A 146 1.30 3.54 14.16
CA ALA A 146 1.41 3.11 15.55
C ALA A 146 0.42 3.86 16.46
N GLN A 147 0.26 5.18 16.26
CA GLN A 147 -0.72 6.00 16.95
C GLN A 147 -2.16 5.54 16.67
N GLN A 148 -2.54 5.36 15.39
CA GLN A 148 -3.87 4.87 15.01
C GLN A 148 -4.21 3.50 15.61
N MET A 149 -3.20 2.67 15.84
CA MET A 149 -3.35 1.35 16.45
C MET A 149 -3.29 1.37 17.96
N ASN A 150 -3.13 2.55 18.60
CA ASN A 150 -2.88 2.69 20.03
C ASN A 150 -1.73 1.79 20.54
N ALA A 151 -0.68 1.62 19.69
CA ALA A 151 0.45 0.77 20.04
C ALA A 151 1.21 1.33 21.25
N LYS A 152 1.65 0.45 22.13
CA LYS A 152 2.43 0.85 23.31
C LYS A 152 3.89 1.09 22.95
N THR A 153 4.14 2.16 22.21
CA THR A 153 5.46 2.56 21.71
C THR A 153 5.67 4.06 21.87
N PRO A 154 6.93 4.53 22.03
CA PRO A 154 7.22 5.97 22.14
C PRO A 154 6.70 6.79 20.95
N CYS A 155 6.80 6.27 19.75
CA CYS A 155 6.34 6.96 18.54
C CYS A 155 4.80 7.05 18.46
N ALA A 156 4.06 6.08 18.99
CA ALA A 156 2.60 6.14 19.04
C ALA A 156 2.10 7.25 19.98
N ALA A 157 2.81 7.48 21.08
CA ALA A 157 2.44 8.50 22.05
C ALA A 157 2.61 9.94 21.49
N LYS A 158 3.64 10.17 20.66
CA LYS A 158 4.01 11.49 20.16
C LYS A 158 3.65 11.71 18.67
N ALA A 159 3.61 10.63 17.88
CA ALA A 159 3.39 10.63 16.41
C ALA A 159 4.32 11.57 15.61
N ASP A 160 5.52 11.83 16.13
CA ASP A 160 6.49 12.80 15.59
C ASP A 160 7.58 12.14 14.75
N LYS A 161 8.20 11.05 15.23
CA LYS A 161 9.28 10.32 14.55
C LYS A 161 9.46 8.91 15.07
N CYS A 162 10.33 8.14 14.40
CA CYS A 162 10.79 6.85 14.87
C CYS A 162 11.83 7.01 15.98
N TYR A 163 11.68 6.26 17.07
CA TYR A 163 12.61 6.22 18.21
C TYR A 163 13.49 4.97 18.19
N ASP A 164 13.43 4.17 17.13
CA ASP A 164 14.08 2.86 17.01
C ASP A 164 13.92 2.00 18.29
N CYS A 165 12.72 2.00 18.83
CA CYS A 165 12.41 1.40 20.11
C CYS A 165 12.51 -0.13 20.09
N LYS A 166 12.81 -0.72 21.24
CA LYS A 166 12.77 -2.17 21.49
C LYS A 166 11.48 -2.58 22.22
N SER A 167 10.42 -1.76 22.13
CA SER A 167 9.15 -2.04 22.79
C SER A 167 8.55 -3.37 22.31
N PRO A 168 8.02 -4.20 23.22
CA PRO A 168 7.25 -5.40 22.84
C PRO A 168 6.06 -5.10 21.93
N GLY A 169 5.47 -3.90 22.04
CA GLY A 169 4.39 -3.41 21.20
C GLY A 169 4.82 -2.85 19.84
N ARG A 170 6.10 -2.96 19.48
CA ARG A 170 6.63 -2.46 18.17
C ARG A 170 5.90 -3.10 17.01
N ILE A 171 5.33 -2.27 16.13
CA ILE A 171 4.61 -2.70 14.93
C ILE A 171 5.48 -2.68 13.65
N CYS A 172 6.62 -1.98 13.66
CA CYS A 172 7.56 -1.90 12.53
C CYS A 172 8.61 -3.02 12.65
N ARG A 173 8.30 -4.23 12.16
CA ARG A 173 9.11 -5.44 12.34
C ARG A 173 9.91 -5.83 11.10
N GLY A 174 9.44 -5.44 9.91
CA GLY A 174 10.11 -5.67 8.64
C GLY A 174 10.00 -4.46 7.74
N MET A 175 10.97 -4.28 6.86
CA MET A 175 10.96 -3.30 5.80
C MET A 175 11.25 -3.99 4.47
N VAL A 176 10.44 -3.71 3.45
CA VAL A 176 10.60 -4.21 2.09
C VAL A 176 10.70 -3.01 1.15
N THR A 177 11.67 -3.07 0.25
CA THR A 177 11.79 -2.17 -0.89
C THR A 177 11.52 -2.94 -2.16
N LEU A 178 10.58 -2.44 -2.97
CA LEU A 178 10.31 -2.97 -4.29
C LEU A 178 10.99 -2.09 -5.33
N TRP A 179 11.79 -2.67 -6.20
CA TRP A 179 12.49 -2.00 -7.31
C TRP A 179 11.75 -2.16 -8.64
N GLY A 180 10.92 -3.17 -8.74
CA GLY A 180 10.12 -3.52 -9.91
C GLY A 180 9.06 -4.55 -9.55
N PRO A 181 8.18 -4.92 -10.48
CA PRO A 181 7.24 -6.03 -10.30
C PRO A 181 8.00 -7.35 -10.13
N MET A 182 7.38 -8.29 -9.42
CA MET A 182 7.95 -9.63 -9.30
C MET A 182 7.84 -10.37 -10.65
N MET A 183 8.80 -11.22 -10.97
CA MET A 183 8.90 -11.91 -12.27
C MET A 183 7.68 -12.78 -12.62
N VAL A 184 6.91 -13.19 -11.62
CA VAL A 184 5.79 -14.13 -11.76
C VAL A 184 4.42 -13.48 -11.50
N SER A 185 4.39 -12.16 -11.36
CA SER A 185 3.18 -11.39 -11.04
C SER A 185 3.18 -10.07 -11.79
N GLU A 186 2.02 -9.68 -12.30
CA GLU A 186 1.84 -8.32 -12.80
C GLU A 186 1.72 -7.32 -11.65
N ALA A 187 2.18 -6.11 -11.86
CA ALA A 187 1.99 -5.03 -10.89
C ALA A 187 1.57 -3.73 -11.58
N GLU A 188 0.51 -3.14 -11.05
CA GLU A 188 -0.01 -1.87 -11.54
C GLU A 188 0.00 -0.82 -10.42
N VAL A 189 0.55 0.35 -10.72
CA VAL A 189 0.63 1.48 -9.80
C VAL A 189 -0.43 2.49 -10.17
N ILE A 190 -1.34 2.73 -9.23
CA ILE A 190 -2.44 3.70 -9.33
C ILE A 190 -2.02 4.94 -8.55
N LEU A 191 -1.61 5.98 -9.27
CA LEU A 191 -1.20 7.26 -8.71
C LEU A 191 -2.42 8.19 -8.63
N ILE A 192 -2.62 8.84 -7.48
CA ILE A 192 -3.80 9.67 -7.23
C ILE A 192 -3.34 11.07 -6.82
N GLU A 193 -3.77 12.11 -7.55
CA GLU A 193 -3.37 13.51 -7.31
C GLU A 193 -4.02 14.14 -6.06
N GLU A 194 -4.51 13.30 -5.16
CA GLU A 194 -5.01 13.67 -3.84
C GLU A 194 -4.19 12.98 -2.74
N ASP A 195 -4.32 13.46 -1.51
CA ASP A 195 -3.68 12.89 -0.33
C ASP A 195 -4.52 11.75 0.23
N TYR A 196 -3.95 10.53 0.29
CA TYR A 196 -4.63 9.34 0.82
C TYR A 196 -3.75 8.52 1.74
N GLY A 197 -4.34 8.08 2.84
CA GLY A 197 -3.66 7.25 3.84
C GLY A 197 -2.59 8.02 4.60
N LEU A 198 -1.51 7.33 4.99
CA LEU A 198 -0.46 7.86 5.89
C LEU A 198 0.82 8.19 5.15
#